data_6841266a622ed46b1603433cdb9c2416
#
_entry.id   6841266a622ed46b1603433cdb9c2416
#
_cell.length_a   1.000
_cell.length_b   1.000
_cell.length_c   1.000
_cell.angle_alpha   90.00
_cell.angle_beta   90.00
_cell.angle_gamma   90.00
#
_symmetry.space_group_name_H-M   'P 1'
#
loop_
_entity.id
_entity.type
_entity.pdbx_description
1 polymer ?
#
loop_
_entity_poly.entity_id
_entity_poly.type
_entity_poly.pdbx_seq_one_letter_code
_entity_poly.pdbx_strand_id
1 'polypeptide(L)'
;AKTATVTFDVSWADSWRHEANHDAVWVFFKVRAEGGKEWQPVRLVADKVLNPSGYAQAKGGTPVDVIVPDGEDGFLGMFVRRRDYGFGTVMAEKVTAVWDFTASQGITKDLKASIRAHVIEMVFVPEGAYYLGSGGSEPFHFHAYTDGAQHTLPYRVTGAGAIPTGRQAGKLWARRGAQPVDGGEIPAAFPNGYAAFYCMKKHINADEYTGFLNSLPPAQAEARHGGGSNSIRRSGTPPDVAYSVDAESGCRHANGLSWADGVAFAAWAGLRPMTELEYEKITRGPMSLGWATADELDHPSYWEVTNINGWRTPRERTVTVANAAGRRFQGSHGRGTPTLPSDWPQDDAVGTGIRGGHGQAGRPSNRLDAATAIAERQTWGCWRGVRSAPKGVGL
;
A
#
# COMPACT_ATOMS: atom_id res chain seq x y z
N ALA A 1 10.02 23.37 24.93
CA ALA A 1 9.92 22.83 23.58
C ALA A 1 8.79 21.80 23.56
N LYS A 2 8.02 21.75 22.48
CA LYS A 2 6.97 20.74 22.25
C LYS A 2 7.46 19.62 21.33
N THR A 3 8.70 19.74 20.85
CA THR A 3 9.29 18.84 19.87
C THR A 3 10.54 18.17 20.40
N ALA A 4 10.77 16.97 19.93
CA ALA A 4 11.99 16.19 20.09
C ALA A 4 12.46 15.70 18.71
N THR A 5 13.70 15.24 18.62
CA THR A 5 14.25 14.63 17.42
C THR A 5 14.37 13.13 17.59
N VAL A 6 14.07 12.39 16.52
CA VAL A 6 14.36 10.96 16.40
C VAL A 6 15.44 10.83 15.34
N THR A 7 16.55 10.15 15.66
CA THR A 7 17.66 9.93 14.74
C THR A 7 17.83 8.44 14.53
N PHE A 8 17.99 8.01 13.28
CA PHE A 8 18.12 6.60 12.90
C PHE A 8 18.99 6.44 11.66
N ASP A 9 19.50 5.25 11.46
CA ASP A 9 20.16 4.85 10.23
C ASP A 9 19.21 4.01 9.39
N VAL A 10 19.27 4.16 8.07
CA VAL A 10 18.43 3.38 7.14
C VAL A 10 19.25 2.96 5.93
N SER A 11 19.08 1.70 5.54
CA SER A 11 19.74 1.12 4.37
C SER A 11 18.80 0.16 3.66
N TRP A 12 18.78 0.23 2.33
CA TRP A 12 18.08 -0.76 1.49
C TRP A 12 18.83 -0.97 0.17
N ALA A 13 18.79 -2.20 -0.31
CA ALA A 13 19.46 -2.60 -1.55
C ALA A 13 18.59 -2.28 -2.78
N ASP A 14 19.22 -2.30 -3.95
CA ASP A 14 18.56 -2.19 -5.25
C ASP A 14 17.65 -0.98 -5.37
N SER A 15 18.08 0.14 -4.76
CA SER A 15 17.42 1.43 -4.90
C SER A 15 17.70 2.03 -6.26
N TRP A 16 16.70 2.69 -6.81
CA TRP A 16 16.84 3.46 -8.04
C TRP A 16 16.11 4.79 -7.99
N ARG A 17 16.57 5.73 -8.79
CA ARG A 17 15.85 6.93 -9.17
C ARG A 17 16.25 7.32 -10.59
N HIS A 18 15.29 7.51 -11.46
CA HIS A 18 15.47 8.00 -12.82
C HIS A 18 14.27 8.88 -13.23
N GLU A 19 14.22 9.36 -14.47
CA GLU A 19 13.21 10.30 -14.97
C GLU A 19 11.78 9.76 -15.00
N ALA A 20 11.56 8.44 -14.92
CA ALA A 20 10.23 7.85 -14.97
C ALA A 20 9.67 7.54 -13.58
N ASN A 21 10.50 6.96 -12.70
CA ASN A 21 10.09 6.66 -11.32
C ASN A 21 11.28 6.48 -10.38
N HIS A 22 11.00 6.14 -9.14
CA HIS A 22 11.98 5.84 -8.10
C HIS A 22 11.39 4.91 -7.04
N ASP A 23 12.26 4.28 -6.27
CA ASP A 23 11.87 3.70 -5.00
C ASP A 23 12.08 4.68 -3.85
N ALA A 24 11.48 4.36 -2.71
CA ALA A 24 11.65 5.06 -1.45
C ALA A 24 11.39 4.10 -0.30
N VAL A 25 11.71 4.48 0.90
CA VAL A 25 11.22 3.80 2.09
C VAL A 25 10.24 4.71 2.84
N TRP A 26 9.10 4.16 3.23
CA TRP A 26 8.14 4.80 4.13
C TRP A 26 8.57 4.51 5.56
N VAL A 27 8.93 5.53 6.31
CA VAL A 27 9.39 5.45 7.69
C VAL A 27 8.36 6.08 8.60
N PHE A 28 7.92 5.32 9.61
CA PHE A 28 7.01 5.81 10.65
C PHE A 28 7.41 5.24 12.01
N PHE A 29 6.94 5.90 13.05
CA PHE A 29 7.39 5.55 14.40
C PHE A 29 6.19 5.28 15.31
N LYS A 30 6.44 4.42 16.29
CA LYS A 30 5.54 4.19 17.41
C LYS A 30 6.25 4.53 18.72
N VAL A 31 5.52 5.09 19.66
CA VAL A 31 6.03 5.45 20.99
C VAL A 31 5.20 4.77 22.08
N ARG A 32 5.88 4.34 23.14
CA ARG A 32 5.27 3.77 24.33
C ARG A 32 5.95 4.35 25.55
N ALA A 33 5.18 4.93 26.47
CA ALA A 33 5.67 5.42 27.75
C ALA A 33 6.29 4.27 28.56
N GLU A 34 7.31 4.55 29.37
CA GLU A 34 7.87 3.56 30.32
C GLU A 34 6.77 3.09 31.27
N GLY A 35 6.63 1.77 31.42
CA GLY A 35 5.52 1.16 32.17
C GLY A 35 4.15 1.17 31.46
N GLY A 36 4.02 1.84 30.33
CA GLY A 36 2.82 1.83 29.51
C GLY A 36 2.67 0.52 28.74
N LYS A 37 1.42 0.16 28.42
CA LYS A 37 1.10 -1.10 27.71
C LYS A 37 0.87 -0.88 26.20
N GLU A 38 0.51 0.32 25.78
CA GLU A 38 0.05 0.62 24.42
C GLU A 38 1.05 1.42 23.63
N TRP A 39 1.26 1.02 22.39
CA TRP A 39 2.01 1.78 21.41
C TRP A 39 1.10 2.78 20.71
N GLN A 40 1.54 4.01 20.64
CA GLN A 40 0.85 5.11 19.98
C GLN A 40 1.63 5.57 18.75
N PRO A 41 0.96 6.12 17.72
CA PRO A 41 1.65 6.71 16.59
C PRO A 41 2.43 7.97 17.04
N VAL A 42 3.65 8.11 16.54
CA VAL A 42 4.41 9.35 16.63
C VAL A 42 3.84 10.33 15.60
N ARG A 43 3.65 11.58 15.98
CA ARG A 43 3.25 12.68 15.08
C ARG A 43 4.47 13.52 14.75
N LEU A 44 4.85 13.54 13.48
CA LEU A 44 5.95 14.36 13.00
C LEU A 44 5.51 15.83 12.88
N VAL A 45 6.47 16.74 12.79
CA VAL A 45 6.24 18.16 12.52
C VAL A 45 7.02 18.54 11.27
N ALA A 46 6.38 19.16 10.31
CA ALA A 46 7.01 19.60 9.08
C ALA A 46 6.47 20.98 8.68
N ASP A 47 7.37 21.87 8.28
CA ASP A 47 7.04 23.19 7.75
C ASP A 47 6.83 23.20 6.24
N LYS A 48 7.25 22.14 5.58
CA LYS A 48 7.08 21.89 4.13
C LYS A 48 7.21 20.39 3.84
N VAL A 49 6.76 19.97 2.68
CA VAL A 49 6.72 18.55 2.28
C VAL A 49 8.12 18.00 2.00
N LEU A 50 8.92 18.71 1.19
CA LEU A 50 10.25 18.24 0.79
C LEU A 50 11.34 18.87 1.65
N ASN A 51 12.16 18.03 2.28
CA ASN A 51 13.28 18.41 3.13
C ASN A 51 12.89 19.51 4.16
N PRO A 52 11.97 19.19 5.09
CA PRO A 52 11.50 20.16 6.09
C PRO A 52 12.64 20.63 7.00
N SER A 53 12.44 21.79 7.63
CA SER A 53 13.39 22.31 8.61
C SER A 53 13.54 21.38 9.81
N GLY A 54 14.77 21.13 10.23
CA GLY A 54 15.10 20.21 11.32
C GLY A 54 15.26 18.74 10.89
N TYR A 55 14.96 18.41 9.62
CA TYR A 55 15.26 17.11 9.04
C TYR A 55 16.64 17.15 8.39
N ALA A 56 17.43 16.14 8.63
CA ALA A 56 18.82 16.07 8.18
C ALA A 56 19.30 14.63 8.01
N GLN A 57 20.47 14.44 7.44
CA GLN A 57 21.25 13.23 7.50
C GLN A 57 22.70 13.57 7.83
N ALA A 58 23.50 12.61 8.31
CA ALA A 58 24.93 12.80 8.50
C ALA A 58 25.64 13.10 7.18
N LYS A 59 26.79 13.77 7.26
CA LYS A 59 27.68 13.91 6.12
C LYS A 59 28.26 12.54 5.76
N GLY A 60 28.24 12.20 4.48
CA GLY A 60 28.66 10.90 3.97
C GLY A 60 27.45 9.98 3.69
N GLY A 61 27.72 8.84 3.08
CA GLY A 61 26.69 7.93 2.60
C GLY A 61 25.94 8.46 1.38
N THR A 62 24.83 7.80 1.06
CA THR A 62 23.97 8.16 -0.07
C THR A 62 23.15 9.41 0.27
N PRO A 63 23.23 10.50 -0.52
CA PRO A 63 22.37 11.66 -0.29
C PRO A 63 20.89 11.29 -0.47
N VAL A 64 20.06 11.68 0.51
CA VAL A 64 18.62 11.41 0.47
C VAL A 64 17.79 12.68 0.57
N ASP A 65 16.60 12.62 -0.01
CA ASP A 65 15.50 13.54 0.25
C ASP A 65 14.57 12.95 1.30
N VAL A 66 14.10 13.79 2.20
CA VAL A 66 13.04 13.48 3.16
C VAL A 66 11.75 14.14 2.69
N ILE A 67 10.69 13.37 2.56
CA ILE A 67 9.37 13.84 2.13
C ILE A 67 8.38 13.54 3.25
N VAL A 68 7.82 14.58 3.87
CA VAL A 68 6.81 14.46 4.92
C VAL A 68 5.46 14.87 4.31
N PRO A 69 4.60 13.89 3.95
CA PRO A 69 3.33 14.19 3.30
C PRO A 69 2.39 14.94 4.24
N ASP A 70 1.70 15.96 3.72
CA ASP A 70 0.57 16.54 4.42
C ASP A 70 -0.49 15.48 4.70
N GLY A 71 -1.10 15.54 5.87
CA GLY A 71 -2.17 14.65 6.24
C GLY A 71 -3.11 15.30 7.25
N GLU A 72 -4.39 15.04 7.14
CA GLU A 72 -5.40 15.46 8.13
C GLU A 72 -5.14 14.84 9.51
N ASP A 73 -4.35 13.80 9.54
CA ASP A 73 -3.97 12.98 10.70
C ASP A 73 -2.66 13.40 11.35
N GLY A 74 -2.00 14.48 10.86
CA GLY A 74 -0.83 15.10 11.47
C GLY A 74 0.47 14.33 11.24
N PHE A 75 0.94 14.21 10.02
CA PHE A 75 2.29 13.75 9.64
C PHE A 75 2.73 12.43 10.30
N LEU A 76 2.08 11.33 9.95
CA LEU A 76 2.33 10.01 10.55
C LEU A 76 3.70 9.42 10.27
N GLY A 77 4.32 9.81 9.17
CA GLY A 77 5.59 9.27 8.72
C GLY A 77 6.20 10.11 7.61
N MET A 78 7.25 9.60 7.04
CA MET A 78 7.98 10.26 5.97
C MET A 78 8.49 9.25 4.95
N PHE A 79 8.62 9.67 3.69
CA PHE A 79 9.42 8.94 2.73
C PHE A 79 10.86 9.40 2.79
N VAL A 80 11.76 8.46 2.65
CA VAL A 80 13.18 8.70 2.42
C VAL A 80 13.52 8.10 1.07
N ARG A 81 13.99 8.91 0.13
CA ARG A 81 14.39 8.48 -1.21
C ARG A 81 15.79 8.93 -1.56
N ARG A 82 16.43 8.26 -2.50
CA ARG A 82 17.66 8.73 -3.11
C ARG A 82 17.44 10.14 -3.69
N ARG A 83 18.36 11.08 -3.38
CA ARG A 83 18.27 12.47 -3.90
C ARG A 83 18.64 12.54 -5.37
N ASP A 84 19.73 11.90 -5.74
CA ASP A 84 20.28 11.97 -7.09
C ASP A 84 19.81 10.77 -7.92
N TYR A 85 19.74 10.93 -9.23
CA TYR A 85 19.52 9.81 -10.14
C TYR A 85 20.63 8.79 -9.98
N GLY A 86 20.28 7.51 -10.05
CA GLY A 86 21.23 6.43 -9.89
C GLY A 86 20.60 5.13 -9.44
N PHE A 87 21.45 4.15 -9.26
CA PHE A 87 21.11 2.80 -8.87
C PHE A 87 22.08 2.28 -7.79
N GLY A 88 21.64 1.32 -7.00
CA GLY A 88 22.46 0.62 -6.00
C GLY A 88 21.94 0.80 -4.57
N THR A 89 22.70 0.29 -3.61
CA THR A 89 22.33 0.37 -2.19
C THR A 89 22.31 1.82 -1.70
N VAL A 90 21.22 2.20 -1.03
CA VAL A 90 21.20 3.42 -0.22
C VAL A 90 21.70 3.10 1.18
N MET A 91 22.60 3.94 1.67
CA MET A 91 23.08 3.94 3.04
C MET A 91 23.00 5.36 3.55
N ALA A 92 22.02 5.65 4.39
CA ALA A 92 21.81 6.98 4.96
C ALA A 92 21.91 6.89 6.48
N GLU A 93 22.91 7.58 7.04
CA GLU A 93 23.22 7.57 8.45
C GLU A 93 22.64 8.81 9.14
N LYS A 94 22.20 8.63 10.39
CA LYS A 94 21.69 9.69 11.26
C LYS A 94 20.65 10.58 10.58
N VAL A 95 19.73 9.93 9.87
CA VAL A 95 18.55 10.61 9.36
C VAL A 95 17.73 11.08 10.55
N THR A 96 17.42 12.36 10.58
CA THR A 96 16.72 13.00 11.71
C THR A 96 15.29 13.37 11.31
N ALA A 97 14.34 13.01 12.16
CA ALA A 97 12.93 13.42 12.08
C ALA A 97 12.56 14.27 13.29
N VAL A 98 11.64 15.22 13.11
CA VAL A 98 11.14 16.08 14.20
C VAL A 98 9.77 15.56 14.64
N TRP A 99 9.66 15.25 15.92
CA TRP A 99 8.48 14.69 16.56
C TRP A 99 7.80 15.70 17.49
N ASP A 100 6.48 15.89 17.34
CA ASP A 100 5.65 16.56 18.35
C ASP A 100 5.24 15.54 19.42
N PHE A 101 5.98 15.48 20.52
CA PHE A 101 5.67 14.55 21.59
C PHE A 101 4.38 14.90 22.36
N THR A 102 3.90 16.14 22.25
CA THR A 102 2.67 16.56 22.92
C THR A 102 1.40 16.04 22.24
N ALA A 103 1.52 15.57 21.00
CA ALA A 103 0.45 14.92 20.26
C ALA A 103 0.22 13.45 20.68
N SER A 104 1.12 12.87 21.47
CA SER A 104 0.98 11.51 22.02
C SER A 104 0.48 11.55 23.45
N GLN A 105 -0.59 10.80 23.74
CA GLN A 105 -1.22 10.81 25.06
C GLN A 105 -0.25 10.33 26.14
N GLY A 106 -0.14 11.10 27.22
CA GLY A 106 0.69 10.76 28.38
C GLY A 106 2.19 10.85 28.14
N ILE A 107 2.64 11.37 27.02
CA ILE A 107 4.07 11.61 26.72
C ILE A 107 4.43 13.04 27.09
N THR A 108 5.44 13.19 27.95
CA THR A 108 5.99 14.49 28.35
C THR A 108 7.50 14.50 28.13
N LYS A 109 8.10 15.69 28.15
CA LYS A 109 9.55 15.86 27.89
C LYS A 109 10.45 15.13 28.90
N ASP A 110 9.95 14.90 30.10
CA ASP A 110 10.71 14.29 31.21
C ASP A 110 10.41 12.79 31.36
N LEU A 111 9.49 12.26 30.54
CA LEU A 111 9.10 10.85 30.60
C LEU A 111 10.05 10.00 29.76
N LYS A 112 10.51 8.89 30.33
CA LYS A 112 11.17 7.85 29.55
C LYS A 112 10.17 7.12 28.69
N ALA A 113 10.50 6.94 27.42
CA ALA A 113 9.67 6.27 26.45
C ALA A 113 10.50 5.38 25.53
N SER A 114 9.88 4.30 25.06
CA SER A 114 10.44 3.48 23.99
C SER A 114 9.91 3.98 22.66
N ILE A 115 10.78 4.12 21.65
CA ILE A 115 10.43 4.43 20.28
C ILE A 115 10.81 3.26 19.39
N ARG A 116 9.92 2.88 18.48
CA ARG A 116 10.20 1.91 17.41
C ARG A 116 10.06 2.59 16.06
N ALA A 117 11.06 2.42 15.21
CA ALA A 117 10.98 2.75 13.80
C ALA A 117 10.48 1.55 13.02
N HIS A 118 9.59 1.80 12.06
CA HIS A 118 9.09 0.84 11.10
C HIS A 118 9.39 1.37 9.70
N VAL A 119 9.81 0.49 8.80
CA VAL A 119 10.26 0.84 7.45
C VAL A 119 9.58 -0.08 6.45
N ILE A 120 9.02 0.48 5.40
CA ILE A 120 8.36 -0.25 4.31
C ILE A 120 8.94 0.25 2.98
N GLU A 121 9.47 -0.67 2.15
CA GLU A 121 9.92 -0.31 0.79
C GLU A 121 8.72 0.03 -0.09
N MET A 122 8.79 1.17 -0.78
CA MET A 122 7.73 1.72 -1.62
C MET A 122 8.25 2.06 -3.00
N VAL A 123 7.40 1.98 -4.00
CA VAL A 123 7.68 2.40 -5.38
C VAL A 123 6.75 3.56 -5.73
N PHE A 124 7.31 4.61 -6.28
CA PHE A 124 6.56 5.75 -6.80
C PHE A 124 5.95 5.40 -8.16
N VAL A 125 4.63 5.51 -8.26
CA VAL A 125 3.86 5.36 -9.49
C VAL A 125 3.41 6.76 -9.92
N PRO A 126 3.94 7.31 -11.03
CA PRO A 126 3.70 8.69 -11.41
C PRO A 126 2.26 8.95 -11.86
N GLU A 127 1.86 10.21 -11.78
CA GLU A 127 0.63 10.70 -12.39
C GLU A 127 0.65 10.48 -13.90
N GLY A 128 -0.49 10.14 -14.47
CA GLY A 128 -0.62 10.05 -15.91
C GLY A 128 -1.67 9.07 -16.41
N ALA A 129 -1.97 9.19 -17.69
CA ALA A 129 -2.93 8.34 -18.37
C ALA A 129 -2.42 6.89 -18.47
N TYR A 130 -3.35 5.95 -18.41
CA TYR A 130 -3.06 4.52 -18.52
C TYR A 130 -4.29 3.76 -19.02
N TYR A 131 -4.18 2.46 -19.21
CA TYR A 131 -5.26 1.65 -19.75
C TYR A 131 -5.74 0.60 -18.75
N LEU A 132 -7.06 0.38 -18.73
CA LEU A 132 -7.75 -0.69 -18.02
C LEU A 132 -8.13 -1.79 -19.03
N GLY A 133 -7.82 -3.03 -18.69
CA GLY A 133 -8.03 -4.19 -19.57
C GLY A 133 -6.87 -4.42 -20.52
N SER A 134 -6.61 -5.68 -20.87
CA SER A 134 -5.47 -6.10 -21.71
C SER A 134 -5.80 -6.18 -23.19
N GLY A 135 -7.05 -6.03 -23.58
CA GLY A 135 -7.54 -6.39 -24.91
C GLY A 135 -7.71 -7.91 -25.12
N GLY A 136 -7.46 -8.71 -24.08
CA GLY A 136 -7.61 -10.16 -24.11
C GLY A 136 -9.01 -10.67 -23.76
N SER A 137 -9.06 -11.92 -23.31
CA SER A 137 -10.31 -12.63 -22.98
C SER A 137 -10.39 -13.06 -21.51
N GLU A 138 -9.56 -12.48 -20.66
CA GLU A 138 -9.48 -12.80 -19.24
C GLU A 138 -10.83 -12.63 -18.54
N PRO A 139 -11.13 -13.43 -17.52
CA PRO A 139 -12.37 -13.30 -16.78
C PRO A 139 -12.53 -11.91 -16.18
N PHE A 140 -13.72 -11.33 -16.36
CA PHE A 140 -14.15 -10.06 -15.79
C PHE A 140 -13.29 -8.84 -16.15
N HIS A 141 -12.40 -8.94 -17.17
CA HIS A 141 -11.53 -7.83 -17.55
C HIS A 141 -12.32 -6.57 -17.95
N PHE A 142 -11.70 -5.43 -17.72
CA PHE A 142 -12.22 -4.15 -18.16
C PHE A 142 -12.03 -3.94 -19.68
N HIS A 143 -12.94 -3.17 -20.26
CA HIS A 143 -12.86 -2.70 -21.64
C HIS A 143 -13.66 -1.40 -21.85
N ALA A 144 -13.37 -0.66 -22.89
CA ALA A 144 -14.27 0.34 -23.39
C ALA A 144 -15.43 -0.36 -24.12
N TYR A 145 -16.67 -0.02 -23.75
CA TYR A 145 -17.82 -0.61 -24.44
C TYR A 145 -17.86 -0.18 -25.90
N THR A 146 -18.13 -1.13 -26.78
CA THR A 146 -18.36 -0.91 -28.21
C THR A 146 -19.72 -1.49 -28.60
N ASP A 147 -20.40 -0.90 -29.56
CA ASP A 147 -21.71 -1.40 -30.04
C ASP A 147 -21.59 -2.70 -30.86
N GLY A 148 -20.37 -3.17 -31.09
CA GLY A 148 -20.06 -4.44 -31.76
C GLY A 148 -19.84 -5.62 -30.82
N ALA A 149 -19.65 -6.81 -31.39
CA ALA A 149 -19.47 -8.05 -30.62
C ALA A 149 -18.12 -8.18 -29.91
N GLN A 150 -17.15 -7.34 -30.22
CA GLN A 150 -15.80 -7.43 -29.65
C GLN A 150 -15.61 -6.43 -28.51
N HIS A 151 -15.63 -6.94 -27.28
CA HIS A 151 -15.38 -6.17 -26.07
C HIS A 151 -13.93 -6.36 -25.62
N THR A 152 -12.98 -5.97 -26.45
CA THR A 152 -11.54 -6.16 -26.22
C THR A 152 -10.75 -4.87 -26.19
N LEU A 153 -11.35 -3.73 -26.55
CA LEU A 153 -10.66 -2.45 -26.56
C LEU A 153 -10.38 -1.99 -25.12
N PRO A 154 -9.11 -1.82 -24.70
CA PRO A 154 -8.79 -1.30 -23.39
C PRO A 154 -9.39 0.09 -23.16
N TYR A 155 -9.94 0.33 -21.96
CA TYR A 155 -10.45 1.63 -21.58
C TYR A 155 -9.30 2.54 -21.12
N ARG A 156 -9.22 3.75 -21.67
CA ARG A 156 -8.16 4.71 -21.30
C ARG A 156 -8.64 5.65 -20.19
N VAL A 157 -7.96 5.63 -19.06
CA VAL A 157 -8.11 6.62 -17.98
C VAL A 157 -7.25 7.84 -18.33
N THR A 158 -7.85 9.01 -18.46
CA THR A 158 -7.16 10.23 -18.94
C THR A 158 -7.13 11.35 -17.90
N GLY A 159 -7.70 11.14 -16.73
CA GLY A 159 -7.73 12.14 -15.66
C GLY A 159 -8.21 11.57 -14.33
N ALA A 160 -8.08 12.35 -13.28
CA ALA A 160 -8.51 11.98 -11.93
C ALA A 160 -10.04 12.13 -11.70
N GLY A 161 -10.80 12.54 -12.73
CA GLY A 161 -12.24 12.73 -12.64
C GLY A 161 -13.03 11.42 -12.56
N ALA A 162 -14.35 11.55 -12.46
CA ALA A 162 -15.27 10.42 -12.49
C ALA A 162 -15.15 9.62 -13.81
N ILE A 163 -15.33 8.31 -13.73
CA ILE A 163 -15.30 7.43 -14.90
C ILE A 163 -16.72 6.98 -15.23
N PRO A 164 -17.26 7.34 -16.41
CA PRO A 164 -18.57 6.90 -16.83
C PRO A 164 -18.57 5.41 -17.14
N THR A 165 -19.57 4.70 -16.65
CA THR A 165 -19.76 3.27 -16.85
C THR A 165 -21.05 2.97 -17.61
N GLY A 166 -21.15 1.83 -18.26
CA GLY A 166 -22.37 1.39 -18.93
C GLY A 166 -22.17 0.82 -20.33
N ARG A 167 -23.26 0.30 -20.90
CA ARG A 167 -23.30 -0.26 -22.26
C ARG A 167 -23.57 0.81 -23.32
N GLN A 168 -22.71 1.80 -23.36
CA GLN A 168 -22.71 2.85 -24.35
C GLN A 168 -21.29 3.03 -24.88
N ALA A 169 -21.14 3.27 -26.17
CA ALA A 169 -19.83 3.38 -26.81
C ALA A 169 -18.89 4.33 -26.04
N GLY A 170 -17.70 3.86 -25.78
CA GLY A 170 -16.65 4.60 -25.07
C GLY A 170 -16.73 4.61 -23.54
N LYS A 171 -17.80 4.10 -22.92
CA LYS A 171 -17.88 3.98 -21.46
C LYS A 171 -17.10 2.77 -20.95
N LEU A 172 -16.65 2.83 -19.70
CA LEU A 172 -16.04 1.69 -19.05
C LEU A 172 -17.05 0.58 -18.82
N TRP A 173 -16.70 -0.63 -19.19
CA TRP A 173 -17.46 -1.82 -18.93
C TRP A 173 -16.57 -2.99 -18.54
N ALA A 174 -17.15 -4.10 -18.08
CA ALA A 174 -16.41 -5.31 -17.78
C ALA A 174 -17.14 -6.53 -18.33
N ARG A 175 -16.37 -7.53 -18.72
CA ARG A 175 -16.89 -8.79 -19.25
C ARG A 175 -17.55 -9.61 -18.14
N ARG A 176 -18.67 -10.27 -18.44
CA ARG A 176 -19.37 -11.22 -17.56
C ARG A 176 -19.87 -10.70 -16.22
N GLY A 177 -20.29 -9.44 -16.15
CA GLY A 177 -21.06 -8.96 -15.01
C GLY A 177 -20.30 -8.36 -13.83
N ALA A 178 -19.00 -8.17 -13.95
CA ALA A 178 -18.17 -7.53 -12.90
C ALA A 178 -18.05 -6.00 -13.03
N GLN A 179 -18.98 -5.39 -13.71
CA GLN A 179 -19.14 -3.95 -13.84
C GLN A 179 -20.01 -3.39 -12.71
N PRO A 180 -20.06 -2.08 -12.52
CA PRO A 180 -21.06 -1.47 -11.66
C PRO A 180 -22.47 -1.92 -12.04
N VAL A 181 -23.02 -2.84 -11.29
CA VAL A 181 -24.33 -3.51 -11.61
C VAL A 181 -25.48 -2.51 -11.61
N ASP A 182 -25.35 -1.45 -10.81
CA ASP A 182 -26.32 -0.34 -10.72
C ASP A 182 -26.19 0.69 -11.84
N GLY A 183 -25.26 0.49 -12.81
CA GLY A 183 -25.02 1.44 -13.89
C GLY A 183 -24.42 2.77 -13.45
N GLY A 184 -23.99 2.87 -12.18
CA GLY A 184 -23.42 4.09 -11.62
C GLY A 184 -22.01 4.35 -12.14
N GLU A 185 -21.63 5.62 -12.22
CA GLU A 185 -20.26 5.99 -12.51
C GLU A 185 -19.30 5.66 -11.33
N ILE A 186 -18.01 5.60 -11.61
CA ILE A 186 -16.98 5.60 -10.57
C ILE A 186 -16.78 7.05 -10.16
N PRO A 187 -17.00 7.42 -8.88
CA PRO A 187 -16.94 8.81 -8.44
C PRO A 187 -15.51 9.40 -8.60
N ALA A 188 -15.42 10.71 -8.80
CA ALA A 188 -14.13 11.41 -8.86
C ALA A 188 -13.30 11.28 -7.57
N ALA A 189 -13.95 11.09 -6.42
CA ALA A 189 -13.26 10.87 -5.14
C ALA A 189 -12.62 9.48 -5.02
N PHE A 190 -13.05 8.51 -5.84
CA PHE A 190 -12.46 7.18 -5.85
C PHE A 190 -11.06 7.22 -6.48
N PRO A 191 -10.02 6.64 -5.83
CA PRO A 191 -8.67 6.62 -6.39
C PRO A 191 -8.62 5.78 -7.67
N ASN A 192 -8.80 6.44 -8.79
CA ASN A 192 -8.89 5.79 -10.09
C ASN A 192 -7.53 5.48 -10.73
N GLY A 193 -6.42 5.68 -10.01
CA GLY A 193 -5.07 5.39 -10.47
C GLY A 193 -4.43 6.49 -11.33
N TYR A 194 -5.14 7.54 -11.74
CA TYR A 194 -4.54 8.60 -12.55
C TYR A 194 -3.51 9.42 -11.78
N ALA A 195 -3.85 9.86 -10.56
CA ALA A 195 -2.95 10.61 -9.69
C ALA A 195 -1.75 9.76 -9.25
N ALA A 196 -0.64 10.42 -8.89
CA ALA A 196 0.55 9.75 -8.39
C ALA A 196 0.33 9.13 -7.01
N PHE A 197 0.96 7.99 -6.76
CA PHE A 197 0.94 7.31 -5.48
C PHE A 197 2.18 6.45 -5.27
N TYR A 198 2.44 6.08 -4.02
CA TYR A 198 3.43 5.08 -3.66
C TYR A 198 2.74 3.74 -3.41
N CYS A 199 3.31 2.65 -3.91
CA CYS A 199 2.88 1.28 -3.68
C CYS A 199 3.96 0.51 -2.94
N MET A 200 3.61 -0.34 -1.97
CA MET A 200 4.57 -1.27 -1.37
C MET A 200 5.27 -2.07 -2.47
N LYS A 201 6.61 -2.05 -2.47
CA LYS A 201 7.44 -2.78 -3.45
C LYS A 201 7.19 -4.28 -3.38
N LYS A 202 7.02 -4.79 -2.17
CA LYS A 202 6.72 -6.19 -1.84
C LYS A 202 5.38 -6.28 -1.10
N HIS A 203 4.80 -7.47 -1.02
CA HIS A 203 3.70 -7.74 -0.11
C HIS A 203 4.15 -7.56 1.34
N ILE A 204 3.21 -7.34 2.26
CA ILE A 204 3.49 -7.39 3.69
C ILE A 204 4.32 -8.66 3.98
N ASN A 205 5.51 -8.49 4.52
CA ASN A 205 6.35 -9.61 4.90
C ASN A 205 6.15 -10.00 6.37
N ALA A 206 6.73 -11.13 6.78
CA ALA A 206 6.53 -11.67 8.12
C ALA A 206 7.18 -10.79 9.21
N ASP A 207 8.30 -10.10 8.92
CA ASP A 207 8.92 -9.15 9.87
C ASP A 207 8.01 -7.93 10.09
N GLU A 208 7.50 -7.33 9.01
CA GLU A 208 6.59 -6.18 9.08
C GLU A 208 5.32 -6.54 9.85
N TYR A 209 4.75 -7.72 9.56
CA TYR A 209 3.55 -8.19 10.24
C TYR A 209 3.80 -8.54 11.71
N THR A 210 4.94 -9.11 12.03
CA THR A 210 5.38 -9.36 13.42
C THR A 210 5.55 -8.05 14.20
N GLY A 211 6.14 -7.04 13.58
CA GLY A 211 6.24 -5.69 14.14
C GLY A 211 4.88 -5.07 14.44
N PHE A 212 3.91 -5.27 13.53
CA PHE A 212 2.51 -4.86 13.73
C PHE A 212 1.89 -5.58 14.93
N LEU A 213 1.90 -6.92 14.97
CA LEU A 213 1.34 -7.71 16.08
C LEU A 213 1.91 -7.28 17.43
N ASN A 214 3.23 -7.10 17.53
CA ASN A 214 3.91 -6.68 18.75
C ASN A 214 3.62 -5.22 19.17
N SER A 215 2.90 -4.48 18.37
CA SER A 215 2.47 -3.10 18.67
C SER A 215 1.00 -3.00 19.06
N LEU A 216 0.25 -4.08 18.95
CA LEU A 216 -1.17 -4.15 19.29
C LEU A 216 -1.41 -4.52 20.75
N PRO A 217 -2.56 -4.15 21.33
CA PRO A 217 -3.05 -4.76 22.57
C PRO A 217 -3.17 -6.29 22.40
N PRO A 218 -2.89 -7.09 23.43
CA PRO A 218 -2.82 -8.56 23.34
C PRO A 218 -4.02 -9.22 22.68
N ALA A 219 -5.23 -8.78 23.00
CA ALA A 219 -6.46 -9.34 22.41
C ALA A 219 -6.59 -9.06 20.92
N GLN A 220 -6.19 -7.87 20.47
CA GLN A 220 -6.16 -7.52 19.05
C GLN A 220 -5.07 -8.29 18.30
N ALA A 221 -3.89 -8.41 18.89
CA ALA A 221 -2.80 -9.18 18.32
C ALA A 221 -3.18 -10.66 18.13
N GLU A 222 -3.84 -11.25 19.12
CA GLU A 222 -4.34 -12.64 19.05
C GLU A 222 -5.36 -12.83 17.93
N ALA A 223 -6.31 -11.90 17.78
CA ALA A 223 -7.30 -11.94 16.71
C ALA A 223 -6.67 -11.85 15.31
N ARG A 224 -5.55 -11.14 15.18
CA ARG A 224 -4.82 -10.94 13.91
C ARG A 224 -3.71 -11.98 13.68
N HIS A 225 -3.22 -12.69 14.71
CA HIS A 225 -2.13 -13.66 14.58
C HIS A 225 -2.47 -14.85 13.68
N GLY A 226 -3.73 -15.31 13.65
CA GLY A 226 -4.13 -16.41 12.77
C GLY A 226 -3.98 -16.16 11.27
N GLY A 227 -3.67 -14.88 10.87
CA GLY A 227 -3.42 -14.44 9.50
C GLY A 227 -1.92 -14.28 9.33
N GLY A 228 -1.09 -14.66 9.33
CA GLY A 228 0.33 -14.46 9.07
C GLY A 228 1.01 -15.82 9.01
N SER A 229 1.58 -16.11 7.97
CA SER A 229 2.34 -17.31 7.67
C SER A 229 2.66 -18.21 8.89
N ASN A 230 2.69 -19.51 8.71
CA ASN A 230 3.10 -20.50 9.71
C ASN A 230 4.51 -20.24 10.33
N SER A 231 5.20 -19.19 9.87
CA SER A 231 6.51 -18.76 10.35
C SER A 231 6.45 -17.81 11.56
N ILE A 232 5.32 -17.15 11.81
CA ILE A 232 5.20 -16.25 12.97
C ILE A 232 4.80 -17.05 14.21
N ARG A 233 5.71 -17.10 15.18
CA ARG A 233 5.55 -17.84 16.42
C ARG A 233 5.04 -16.92 17.52
N ARG A 234 4.05 -17.38 18.24
CA ARG A 234 3.56 -16.74 19.47
C ARG A 234 4.21 -17.37 20.69
N SER A 235 4.64 -16.55 21.62
CA SER A 235 5.19 -16.99 22.93
C SER A 235 4.58 -16.16 24.07
N GLY A 236 4.73 -16.67 25.29
CA GLY A 236 4.21 -16.02 26.48
C GLY A 236 2.71 -16.19 26.67
N THR A 237 2.22 -15.64 27.79
CA THR A 237 0.80 -15.60 28.16
C THR A 237 0.37 -14.16 28.41
N PRO A 238 -0.90 -13.79 28.19
CA PRO A 238 -1.36 -12.44 28.50
C PRO A 238 -1.06 -12.04 29.95
N PRO A 239 -0.56 -10.83 30.22
CA PRO A 239 -0.39 -9.74 29.27
C PRO A 239 0.92 -9.75 28.46
N ASP A 240 1.84 -10.65 28.75
CA ASP A 240 3.21 -10.68 28.21
C ASP A 240 3.33 -11.59 26.96
N VAL A 241 2.46 -11.38 25.99
CA VAL A 241 2.49 -12.08 24.70
C VAL A 241 3.49 -11.40 23.77
N ALA A 242 4.33 -12.19 23.10
CA ALA A 242 5.26 -11.74 22.09
C ALA A 242 5.16 -12.59 20.81
N TYR A 243 5.39 -11.97 19.70
CA TYR A 243 5.45 -12.60 18.37
C TYR A 243 6.87 -12.49 17.82
N SER A 244 7.32 -13.54 17.19
CA SER A 244 8.66 -13.60 16.58
C SER A 244 8.64 -14.40 15.29
N VAL A 245 9.59 -14.11 14.42
CA VAL A 245 9.84 -14.86 13.19
C VAL A 245 11.33 -15.13 13.11
N ASP A 246 11.73 -16.26 12.53
CA ASP A 246 13.12 -16.53 12.28
C ASP A 246 13.68 -15.66 11.12
N ALA A 247 15.00 -15.39 11.15
CA ALA A 247 15.64 -14.49 10.20
C ALA A 247 15.50 -14.92 8.72
N GLU A 248 15.41 -16.22 8.46
CA GLU A 248 15.24 -16.73 7.09
C GLU A 248 13.83 -16.56 6.56
N SER A 249 12.84 -16.53 7.44
CA SER A 249 11.43 -16.42 7.11
C SER A 249 10.91 -14.97 7.15
N GLY A 250 11.62 -14.07 7.81
CA GLY A 250 11.17 -12.69 8.03
C GLY A 250 10.90 -11.92 6.75
N CYS A 251 11.75 -12.07 5.75
CA CYS A 251 11.60 -11.41 4.43
C CYS A 251 10.53 -12.05 3.53
N ARG A 252 10.00 -13.23 3.87
CA ARG A 252 8.95 -13.89 3.08
C ARG A 252 7.63 -13.18 3.28
N HIS A 253 6.80 -13.15 2.23
CA HIS A 253 5.48 -12.57 2.33
C HIS A 253 4.63 -13.28 3.40
N ALA A 254 3.91 -12.50 4.18
CA ALA A 254 2.93 -13.01 5.13
C ALA A 254 1.73 -13.56 4.35
N ASN A 255 1.57 -14.88 4.38
CA ASN A 255 0.49 -15.60 3.71
C ASN A 255 -0.75 -15.70 4.57
N GLY A 256 -1.89 -15.87 3.92
CA GLY A 256 -3.14 -16.17 4.60
C GLY A 256 -3.74 -14.96 5.32
N LEU A 257 -3.37 -13.74 4.94
CA LEU A 257 -4.00 -12.54 5.46
C LEU A 257 -5.44 -12.42 4.95
N SER A 258 -6.38 -12.19 5.85
CA SER A 258 -7.74 -11.77 5.51
C SER A 258 -7.75 -10.31 5.01
N TRP A 259 -8.90 -9.86 4.52
CA TRP A 259 -9.08 -8.43 4.28
C TRP A 259 -8.85 -7.62 5.56
N ALA A 260 -9.50 -8.03 6.65
CA ALA A 260 -9.41 -7.37 7.94
C ALA A 260 -7.98 -7.28 8.50
N ASP A 261 -7.15 -8.31 8.26
CA ASP A 261 -5.74 -8.30 8.67
C ASP A 261 -4.93 -7.25 7.90
N GLY A 262 -5.09 -7.22 6.58
CA GLY A 262 -4.36 -6.29 5.71
C GLY A 262 -4.76 -4.84 5.92
N VAL A 263 -6.06 -4.54 6.02
CA VAL A 263 -6.51 -3.15 6.24
C VAL A 263 -6.15 -2.63 7.64
N ALA A 264 -6.16 -3.49 8.66
CA ALA A 264 -5.70 -3.10 10.00
C ALA A 264 -4.20 -2.76 9.99
N PHE A 265 -3.38 -3.54 9.28
CA PHE A 265 -1.98 -3.23 9.05
C PHE A 265 -1.82 -1.90 8.31
N ALA A 266 -2.57 -1.67 7.21
CA ALA A 266 -2.51 -0.42 6.46
C ALA A 266 -2.90 0.78 7.33
N ALA A 267 -3.97 0.68 8.09
CA ALA A 267 -4.41 1.74 9.00
C ALA A 267 -3.34 2.07 10.05
N TRP A 268 -2.72 1.02 10.63
CA TRP A 268 -1.64 1.14 11.60
C TRP A 268 -0.36 1.76 10.98
N ALA A 269 -0.04 1.42 9.73
CA ALA A 269 1.14 1.91 9.02
C ALA A 269 0.93 3.30 8.38
N GLY A 270 -0.27 3.89 8.44
CA GLY A 270 -0.58 5.15 7.77
C GLY A 270 -0.67 5.01 6.24
N LEU A 271 -0.90 3.81 5.75
CA LEU A 271 -1.17 3.50 4.35
C LEU A 271 -2.70 3.47 4.10
N ARG A 272 -3.10 3.10 2.91
CA ARG A 272 -4.49 2.81 2.54
C ARG A 272 -4.59 1.58 1.65
N PRO A 273 -5.79 0.98 1.51
CA PRO A 273 -6.03 -0.07 0.54
C PRO A 273 -5.74 0.40 -0.88
N MET A 274 -5.24 -0.52 -1.69
CA MET A 274 -5.09 -0.35 -3.13
C MET A 274 -6.41 -0.61 -3.83
N THR A 275 -6.75 0.20 -4.83
CA THR A 275 -7.90 -0.07 -5.70
C THR A 275 -7.52 -1.02 -6.83
N GLU A 276 -8.51 -1.70 -7.38
CA GLU A 276 -8.28 -2.57 -8.54
C GLU A 276 -7.85 -1.79 -9.80
N LEU A 277 -8.16 -0.49 -9.88
CA LEU A 277 -7.72 0.37 -10.96
C LEU A 277 -6.24 0.74 -10.81
N GLU A 278 -5.81 1.05 -9.59
CA GLU A 278 -4.39 1.26 -9.27
C GLU A 278 -3.57 -0.02 -9.52
N TYR A 279 -4.11 -1.19 -9.21
CA TYR A 279 -3.47 -2.47 -9.51
C TYR A 279 -3.13 -2.60 -11.00
N GLU A 280 -4.05 -2.27 -11.91
CA GLU A 280 -3.79 -2.34 -13.34
C GLU A 280 -2.74 -1.32 -13.81
N LYS A 281 -2.73 -0.11 -13.24
CA LYS A 281 -1.67 0.87 -13.51
C LYS A 281 -0.32 0.40 -13.02
N ILE A 282 -0.26 -0.16 -11.82
CA ILE A 282 1.00 -0.69 -11.26
C ILE A 282 1.56 -1.77 -12.16
N THR A 283 0.75 -2.70 -12.61
CA THR A 283 1.21 -3.87 -13.35
C THR A 283 1.71 -3.53 -14.75
N ARG A 284 1.01 -2.68 -15.50
CA ARG A 284 1.28 -2.43 -16.92
C ARG A 284 1.80 -1.03 -17.24
N GLY A 285 1.79 -0.13 -16.27
CA GLY A 285 2.12 1.28 -16.57
C GLY A 285 1.19 1.90 -17.60
N PRO A 286 1.72 2.75 -18.49
CA PRO A 286 0.94 3.40 -19.53
C PRO A 286 0.64 2.52 -20.75
N MET A 287 1.07 1.26 -20.77
CA MET A 287 0.96 0.37 -21.93
C MET A 287 -0.47 -0.10 -22.14
N SER A 288 -0.94 -0.05 -23.38
CA SER A 288 -2.30 -0.49 -23.75
C SER A 288 -2.45 -2.01 -23.89
N LEU A 289 -1.38 -2.70 -24.26
CA LEU A 289 -1.39 -4.13 -24.55
C LEU A 289 -0.14 -4.81 -23.99
N GLY A 290 -0.33 -6.03 -23.44
CA GLY A 290 0.67 -7.08 -23.41
C GLY A 290 2.01 -6.79 -22.74
N TRP A 291 2.06 -6.02 -21.65
CA TRP A 291 3.33 -5.82 -20.94
C TRP A 291 3.90 -7.13 -20.37
N ALA A 292 3.08 -8.01 -19.85
CA ALA A 292 3.51 -9.34 -19.41
C ALA A 292 2.79 -10.41 -20.22
N THR A 293 3.54 -11.28 -20.89
CA THR A 293 3.01 -12.53 -21.41
C THR A 293 2.89 -13.52 -20.25
N ALA A 294 1.90 -14.39 -20.30
CA ALA A 294 1.63 -15.38 -19.25
C ALA A 294 2.78 -16.38 -19.00
N ASP A 295 3.79 -16.37 -19.86
CA ASP A 295 4.89 -17.34 -19.85
C ASP A 295 6.12 -16.84 -19.10
N GLU A 296 6.15 -15.57 -18.66
CA GLU A 296 7.28 -15.00 -17.94
C GLU A 296 7.04 -15.10 -16.43
N LEU A 297 7.80 -15.96 -15.79
CA LEU A 297 7.78 -16.16 -14.35
C LEU A 297 8.46 -14.97 -13.63
N ASP A 298 7.79 -14.43 -12.62
CA ASP A 298 8.35 -13.51 -11.63
C ASP A 298 8.95 -12.18 -12.15
N HIS A 299 8.38 -11.61 -13.21
CA HIS A 299 8.77 -10.27 -13.62
C HIS A 299 8.23 -9.18 -12.68
N PRO A 300 9.03 -8.16 -12.39
CA PRO A 300 8.51 -6.95 -11.76
C PRO A 300 7.46 -6.30 -12.67
N SER A 301 6.65 -5.44 -12.10
CA SER A 301 5.71 -4.62 -12.87
C SER A 301 6.45 -3.62 -13.77
N TYR A 302 5.72 -2.92 -14.62
CA TYR A 302 6.27 -1.79 -15.39
C TYR A 302 7.00 -0.75 -14.50
N TRP A 303 6.59 -0.62 -13.25
CA TRP A 303 7.14 0.34 -12.28
C TRP A 303 8.10 -0.31 -11.27
N GLU A 304 8.56 -1.52 -11.49
CA GLU A 304 9.47 -2.27 -10.60
C GLU A 304 8.84 -2.72 -9.27
N VAL A 305 7.51 -2.82 -9.21
CA VAL A 305 6.83 -3.50 -8.08
C VAL A 305 6.98 -5.01 -8.27
N THR A 306 7.50 -5.72 -7.27
CA THR A 306 7.83 -7.14 -7.37
C THR A 306 6.64 -8.05 -7.06
N ASN A 307 6.66 -9.29 -7.53
CA ASN A 307 5.66 -10.34 -7.25
C ASN A 307 4.21 -9.91 -7.58
N ILE A 308 4.00 -9.15 -8.64
CA ILE A 308 2.67 -8.69 -9.07
C ILE A 308 2.27 -9.27 -10.44
N ASN A 309 3.24 -9.68 -11.23
CA ASN A 309 3.08 -10.36 -12.52
C ASN A 309 3.66 -11.77 -12.45
N GLY A 310 3.08 -12.71 -13.21
CA GLY A 310 3.61 -14.04 -13.37
C GLY A 310 2.67 -15.17 -12.94
N TRP A 311 3.11 -16.41 -13.23
CA TRP A 311 2.35 -17.63 -13.02
C TRP A 311 2.02 -17.91 -11.53
N ARG A 312 2.92 -17.55 -10.62
CA ARG A 312 2.79 -17.80 -9.18
C ARG A 312 2.40 -16.57 -8.39
N THR A 313 1.86 -15.55 -9.06
CA THR A 313 1.47 -14.30 -8.40
C THR A 313 0.46 -14.58 -7.29
N PRO A 314 0.71 -14.11 -6.07
CA PRO A 314 -0.24 -14.18 -5.00
C PRO A 314 -1.55 -13.47 -5.34
N ARG A 315 -2.62 -13.86 -4.69
CA ARG A 315 -3.92 -13.22 -4.82
C ARG A 315 -3.94 -11.92 -4.04
N GLU A 316 -3.93 -10.80 -4.76
CA GLU A 316 -3.96 -9.46 -4.18
C GLU A 316 -5.39 -9.03 -3.87
N ARG A 317 -5.62 -8.54 -2.67
CA ARG A 317 -6.92 -7.98 -2.27
C ARG A 317 -6.98 -6.49 -2.57
N THR A 318 -8.03 -6.06 -3.23
CA THR A 318 -8.19 -4.67 -3.68
C THR A 318 -9.59 -4.16 -3.40
N VAL A 319 -9.76 -2.83 -3.35
CA VAL A 319 -11.08 -2.20 -3.37
C VAL A 319 -11.63 -2.29 -4.79
N THR A 320 -12.86 -2.81 -4.94
CA THR A 320 -13.49 -3.02 -6.25
C THR A 320 -14.42 -1.88 -6.66
N VAL A 321 -14.54 -1.65 -7.95
CA VAL A 321 -15.57 -0.75 -8.51
C VAL A 321 -16.87 -1.48 -8.89
N ALA A 322 -16.90 -2.81 -8.76
CA ALA A 322 -18.02 -3.63 -9.20
C ALA A 322 -19.32 -3.40 -8.40
N ASN A 323 -19.22 -2.85 -7.20
CA ASN A 323 -20.39 -2.56 -6.36
C ASN A 323 -20.30 -1.17 -5.71
N ALA A 324 -21.44 -0.68 -5.23
CA ALA A 324 -21.55 0.64 -4.62
C ALA A 324 -20.72 0.76 -3.32
N ALA A 325 -20.53 -0.33 -2.58
CA ALA A 325 -19.76 -0.32 -1.34
C ALA A 325 -18.29 0.00 -1.60
N GLY A 326 -17.69 -0.64 -2.61
CA GLY A 326 -16.30 -0.35 -3.01
C GLY A 326 -16.15 1.07 -3.54
N ARG A 327 -17.09 1.55 -4.37
CA ARG A 327 -17.04 2.90 -4.94
C ARG A 327 -17.21 4.04 -3.93
N ARG A 328 -17.60 3.76 -2.67
CA ARG A 328 -17.59 4.76 -1.59
C ARG A 328 -16.19 5.08 -1.06
N PHE A 329 -15.20 4.27 -1.38
CA PHE A 329 -13.82 4.51 -0.98
C PHE A 329 -13.28 5.82 -1.58
N GLN A 330 -12.77 6.72 -0.75
CA GLN A 330 -12.30 8.05 -1.15
C GLN A 330 -10.77 8.20 -1.06
N GLY A 331 -10.06 7.12 -0.71
CA GLY A 331 -8.61 7.13 -0.65
C GLY A 331 -8.04 7.77 0.61
N SER A 332 -8.82 7.89 1.67
CA SER A 332 -8.31 8.32 2.97
C SER A 332 -7.20 7.38 3.45
N HIS A 333 -6.27 7.89 4.26
CA HIS A 333 -5.17 7.10 4.81
C HIS A 333 -5.47 6.63 6.24
N GLY A 334 -4.81 5.55 6.64
CA GLY A 334 -4.79 5.12 8.03
C GLY A 334 -4.17 6.18 8.95
N ARG A 335 -4.60 6.18 10.21
CA ARG A 335 -4.22 7.20 11.20
C ARG A 335 -3.16 6.73 12.20
N GLY A 336 -2.45 5.65 11.87
CA GLY A 336 -1.39 5.10 12.72
C GLY A 336 -1.90 4.17 13.83
N THR A 337 -3.17 3.85 13.84
CA THR A 337 -3.81 2.85 14.71
C THR A 337 -4.51 1.80 13.84
N PRO A 338 -4.85 0.61 14.34
CA PRO A 338 -5.56 -0.39 13.55
C PRO A 338 -7.04 -0.04 13.30
N THR A 339 -7.51 1.13 13.73
CA THR A 339 -8.88 1.61 13.49
C THR A 339 -9.04 2.02 12.04
N LEU A 340 -10.04 1.47 11.37
CA LEU A 340 -10.28 1.73 9.95
C LEU A 340 -10.99 3.07 9.74
N PRO A 341 -10.59 3.87 8.74
CA PRO A 341 -11.40 4.98 8.25
C PRO A 341 -12.77 4.51 7.75
N SER A 342 -13.78 5.36 7.91
CA SER A 342 -15.17 5.01 7.61
C SER A 342 -15.50 4.85 6.12
N ASP A 343 -14.69 5.41 5.24
CA ASP A 343 -14.82 5.25 3.80
C ASP A 343 -14.21 3.94 3.26
N TRP A 344 -13.46 3.20 4.09
CA TRP A 344 -12.88 1.93 3.67
C TRP A 344 -13.89 0.79 3.73
N PRO A 345 -13.77 -0.24 2.88
CA PRO A 345 -14.40 -1.54 3.14
C PRO A 345 -13.97 -2.06 4.51
N GLN A 346 -14.94 -2.48 5.32
CA GLN A 346 -14.72 -2.88 6.71
C GLN A 346 -14.30 -4.36 6.82
N ASP A 347 -14.27 -4.90 8.03
CA ASP A 347 -13.81 -6.27 8.32
C ASP A 347 -14.60 -7.36 7.58
N ASP A 348 -15.85 -7.08 7.18
CA ASP A 348 -16.70 -7.96 6.37
C ASP A 348 -16.28 -8.06 4.90
N ALA A 349 -15.30 -7.29 4.48
CA ALA A 349 -14.77 -7.22 3.12
C ALA A 349 -15.78 -6.79 2.04
N VAL A 350 -16.94 -6.23 2.41
CA VAL A 350 -17.92 -5.73 1.44
C VAL A 350 -17.32 -4.54 0.69
N GLY A 351 -17.27 -4.62 -0.63
CA GLY A 351 -16.60 -3.62 -1.47
C GLY A 351 -15.21 -4.00 -1.94
N THR A 352 -14.81 -5.25 -1.74
CA THR A 352 -13.49 -5.76 -2.16
C THR A 352 -13.58 -6.74 -3.32
N GLY A 353 -12.44 -7.02 -3.92
CA GLY A 353 -12.24 -8.02 -4.95
C GLY A 353 -10.82 -8.58 -4.91
N ILE A 354 -10.55 -9.57 -5.76
CA ILE A 354 -9.26 -10.24 -5.85
C ILE A 354 -8.66 -10.04 -7.24
N ARG A 355 -7.39 -9.66 -7.26
CA ARG A 355 -6.58 -9.48 -8.47
C ARG A 355 -5.42 -10.48 -8.48
N GLY A 356 -4.84 -10.69 -9.66
CA GLY A 356 -3.78 -11.67 -9.84
C GLY A 356 -4.28 -13.10 -9.74
N GLY A 357 -3.41 -14.06 -9.41
CA GLY A 357 -3.78 -15.45 -9.22
C GLY A 357 -2.96 -16.41 -10.07
N HIS A 358 -3.17 -17.68 -9.84
CA HIS A 358 -2.38 -18.80 -10.37
C HIS A 358 -2.87 -19.27 -11.75
N GLY A 359 -1.95 -19.66 -12.62
CA GLY A 359 -2.27 -20.27 -13.91
C GLY A 359 -2.59 -19.27 -15.02
N GLN A 360 -3.51 -19.60 -15.94
CA GLN A 360 -3.94 -18.70 -17.05
C GLN A 360 -4.44 -17.34 -16.55
N ALA A 361 -4.58 -17.22 -15.26
CA ALA A 361 -4.97 -16.06 -14.53
C ALA A 361 -3.83 -15.05 -14.30
N GLY A 362 -2.58 -15.36 -14.65
CA GLY A 362 -1.41 -14.53 -14.39
C GLY A 362 -1.33 -13.23 -15.17
N ARG A 363 -2.34 -12.90 -15.96
CA ARG A 363 -2.37 -11.63 -16.69
C ARG A 363 -2.77 -10.48 -15.76
N PRO A 364 -2.10 -9.32 -15.89
CA PRO A 364 -2.37 -8.16 -15.04
C PRO A 364 -3.82 -7.71 -14.98
N SER A 365 -4.56 -7.87 -16.06
CA SER A 365 -5.97 -7.53 -16.15
C SER A 365 -6.91 -8.57 -15.56
N ASN A 366 -6.39 -9.70 -15.08
CA ASN A 366 -7.25 -10.73 -14.50
C ASN A 366 -7.89 -10.24 -13.18
N ARG A 367 -9.20 -10.24 -13.16
CA ARG A 367 -10.02 -9.99 -11.98
C ARG A 367 -10.56 -11.34 -11.52
N LEU A 368 -9.76 -12.06 -10.76
CA LEU A 368 -10.08 -13.44 -10.35
C LEU A 368 -11.44 -13.53 -9.65
N ASP A 369 -11.72 -12.52 -8.82
CA ASP A 369 -13.02 -12.29 -8.21
C ASP A 369 -13.25 -10.79 -8.11
N ALA A 370 -14.22 -10.31 -8.87
CA ALA A 370 -14.43 -8.87 -9.02
C ALA A 370 -15.26 -8.24 -7.91
N ALA A 371 -16.06 -9.00 -7.19
CA ALA A 371 -17.08 -8.41 -6.31
C ALA A 371 -17.45 -9.25 -5.09
N THR A 372 -16.93 -10.45 -4.95
CA THR A 372 -17.26 -11.31 -3.81
C THR A 372 -16.46 -10.86 -2.59
N ALA A 373 -17.17 -10.45 -1.55
CA ALA A 373 -16.59 -10.13 -0.27
C ALA A 373 -16.04 -11.41 0.38
N ILE A 374 -14.73 -11.63 0.29
CA ILE A 374 -14.06 -12.76 0.93
C ILE A 374 -13.40 -12.25 2.20
N ALA A 375 -14.11 -12.41 3.32
CA ALA A 375 -13.61 -12.00 4.63
C ALA A 375 -12.57 -12.98 5.19
N GLU A 376 -12.69 -14.27 4.84
CA GLU A 376 -11.86 -15.32 5.41
C GLU A 376 -10.40 -15.24 4.94
N ARG A 377 -9.53 -15.82 5.75
CA ARG A 377 -8.13 -16.04 5.42
C ARG A 377 -8.01 -17.11 4.35
N GLN A 378 -7.23 -16.82 3.31
CA GLN A 378 -6.96 -17.78 2.23
C GLN A 378 -5.46 -18.04 2.13
N THR A 379 -5.08 -19.31 1.93
CA THR A 379 -3.67 -19.77 1.90
C THR A 379 -2.76 -18.95 0.98
N TRP A 380 -3.27 -18.36 -0.08
CA TRP A 380 -2.53 -17.54 -1.06
C TRP A 380 -2.94 -16.08 -1.05
N GLY A 381 -3.66 -15.65 -0.01
CA GLY A 381 -4.07 -14.26 0.15
C GLY A 381 -2.89 -13.40 0.61
N CYS A 382 -2.49 -12.46 -0.21
CA CYS A 382 -1.47 -11.46 0.12
C CYS A 382 -2.08 -10.06 0.12
N TRP A 383 -1.33 -9.11 0.64
CA TRP A 383 -1.83 -7.77 0.79
C TRP A 383 -0.71 -6.73 0.60
N ARG A 384 -1.03 -5.62 -0.07
CA ARG A 384 -0.18 -4.43 -0.22
C ARG A 384 -0.94 -3.20 0.16
N GLY A 385 -0.26 -2.26 0.82
CA GLY A 385 -0.74 -0.92 1.00
C GLY A 385 -0.21 0.03 -0.06
N VAL A 386 -0.94 1.12 -0.23
CA VAL A 386 -0.52 2.25 -1.05
C VAL A 386 -0.64 3.54 -0.25
N ARG A 387 0.01 4.60 -0.69
CA ARG A 387 -0.17 5.95 -0.15
C ARG A 387 -0.17 6.95 -1.29
N SER A 388 -1.12 7.87 -1.29
CA SER A 388 -1.15 8.95 -2.28
C SER A 388 0.13 9.78 -2.19
N ALA A 389 0.71 10.12 -3.32
CA ALA A 389 1.91 10.96 -3.34
C ALA A 389 1.54 12.40 -2.98
N PRO A 390 2.37 13.10 -2.21
CA PRO A 390 2.13 14.50 -1.92
C PRO A 390 2.29 15.35 -3.18
N LYS A 391 1.49 16.40 -3.29
CA LYS A 391 1.56 17.33 -4.42
C LYS A 391 2.90 18.06 -4.44
N GLY A 392 3.43 18.31 -5.63
CA GLY A 392 4.66 19.09 -5.81
C GLY A 392 5.97 18.34 -5.52
N VAL A 393 5.89 17.07 -5.17
CA VAL A 393 7.06 16.19 -5.03
C VAL A 393 7.06 15.23 -6.22
N GLY A 394 7.44 15.76 -7.36
CA GLY A 394 7.61 14.98 -8.59
C GLY A 394 8.87 14.10 -8.56
N LEU A 395 9.19 13.58 -9.74
CA LEU A 395 10.35 12.73 -10.08
C LEU A 395 11.69 13.34 -9.69
#